data_2ac0ad35eeade26d988d07f52ab93200
#
_entry.id   2ac0ad35eeade26d988d07f52ab93200
#
_cell.length_a   1.000
_cell.length_b   1.000
_cell.length_c   1.000
_cell.angle_alpha   90.00
_cell.angle_beta   90.00
_cell.angle_gamma   90.00
#
_symmetry.space_group_name_H-M   'P 1'
#
loop_
_entity.id
_entity.type
_entity.pdbx_description
1 polymer ?
#
loop_
_entity_poly.entity_id
_entity_poly.type
_entity_poly.pdbx_seq_one_letter_code
_entity_poly.pdbx_strand_id
1 'polypeptide(L)'
;ALQFSKTGDLAALQYVELPTPVPAQDEVLIEVRAAGLNPSDVKNVLGRFPYTTLPRVPGRDFAGVVIEGPQELVGQEVWGTGKEPGFFRDGSHAQFLTLPAKGVALKPKALSFSQAASLGVPYTTAWDALQRSGVDADTRLLVIGANGAVGSAALALGKILGAQVLGAVRRSEQLQALQNQGFNGIVLEKPEDLAVQINEFYKGGADVIFDTTGFWLPAAVPALATFGRIAIIAAPVDGHVQLPSLALYRKGGSVVGINSLLYDCQACAKMLDQFGQYFDQGTLPLPTGLRESPLSEGLARYADVNQGASEKVILLP
;
A
#
# COMPACT_ATOMS: atom_id res chain seq x y z
N ALA A 1 14.93 -16.58 -7.50
CA ALA A 1 14.44 -15.20 -7.54
C ALA A 1 13.65 -14.93 -8.82
N LEU A 2 12.75 -13.94 -8.77
CA LEU A 2 12.24 -13.29 -9.99
C LEU A 2 13.21 -12.17 -10.36
N GLN A 3 13.53 -12.01 -11.64
CA GLN A 3 14.43 -10.94 -12.11
C GLN A 3 13.97 -10.40 -13.47
N PHE A 4 14.15 -9.10 -13.70
CA PHE A 4 13.98 -8.48 -15.00
C PHE A 4 15.19 -7.61 -15.37
N SER A 5 15.60 -7.65 -16.64
CA SER A 5 16.77 -6.93 -17.17
C SER A 5 16.38 -5.79 -18.13
N LYS A 6 15.09 -5.67 -18.45
CA LYS A 6 14.50 -4.59 -19.24
C LYS A 6 13.09 -4.32 -18.76
N THR A 7 12.58 -3.13 -18.98
CA THR A 7 11.21 -2.74 -18.63
C THR A 7 10.33 -2.67 -19.89
N GLY A 8 9.01 -2.57 -19.68
CA GLY A 8 8.01 -2.34 -20.73
C GLY A 8 7.06 -3.51 -20.97
N ASP A 9 7.45 -4.73 -20.63
CA ASP A 9 6.66 -5.93 -20.80
C ASP A 9 6.87 -6.90 -19.64
N LEU A 10 5.82 -7.55 -19.16
CA LEU A 10 5.90 -8.60 -18.14
C LEU A 10 6.69 -9.83 -18.62
N ALA A 11 6.76 -10.08 -19.92
CA ALA A 11 7.62 -11.12 -20.49
C ALA A 11 9.12 -10.92 -20.22
N ALA A 12 9.53 -9.73 -19.77
CA ALA A 12 10.90 -9.48 -19.31
C ALA A 12 11.21 -10.08 -17.94
N LEU A 13 10.19 -10.41 -17.15
CA LEU A 13 10.34 -11.03 -15.84
C LEU A 13 10.62 -12.52 -16.01
N GLN A 14 11.63 -13.01 -15.32
CA GLN A 14 12.09 -14.41 -15.38
C GLN A 14 12.26 -14.97 -13.98
N TYR A 15 12.02 -16.27 -13.83
CA TYR A 15 12.39 -17.03 -12.63
C TYR A 15 13.81 -17.58 -12.82
N VAL A 16 14.75 -17.15 -11.98
CA VAL A 16 16.18 -17.41 -12.15
C VAL A 16 16.83 -17.83 -10.85
N GLU A 17 17.97 -18.55 -10.95
CA GLU A 17 18.87 -18.76 -9.83
C GLU A 17 19.89 -17.63 -9.78
N LEU A 18 20.09 -17.06 -8.59
CA LEU A 18 21.07 -16.03 -8.29
C LEU A 18 21.92 -16.47 -7.09
N PRO A 19 23.18 -16.05 -7.01
CA PRO A 19 23.97 -16.27 -5.81
C PRO A 19 23.34 -15.59 -4.60
N THR A 20 23.46 -16.20 -3.43
CA THR A 20 23.02 -15.58 -2.18
C THR A 20 23.77 -14.25 -1.99
N PRO A 21 23.04 -13.12 -1.79
CA PRO A 21 23.71 -11.84 -1.61
C PRO A 21 24.48 -11.80 -0.29
N VAL A 22 25.57 -11.05 -0.27
CA VAL A 22 26.39 -10.84 0.93
C VAL A 22 26.06 -9.46 1.51
N PRO A 23 25.64 -9.35 2.78
CA PRO A 23 25.33 -8.08 3.40
C PRO A 23 26.61 -7.25 3.60
N ALA A 24 26.49 -5.91 3.44
CA ALA A 24 27.53 -4.98 3.84
C ALA A 24 27.60 -4.84 5.39
N GLN A 25 28.61 -4.11 5.90
CA GLN A 25 28.89 -4.03 7.34
C GLN A 25 27.68 -3.63 8.21
N ASP A 26 26.83 -2.71 7.72
CA ASP A 26 25.66 -2.18 8.45
C ASP A 26 24.33 -2.75 7.88
N GLU A 27 24.40 -3.88 7.19
CA GLU A 27 23.25 -4.53 6.60
C GLU A 27 22.91 -5.85 7.29
N VAL A 28 21.70 -6.32 7.03
CA VAL A 28 21.21 -7.64 7.39
C VAL A 28 20.99 -8.46 6.12
N LEU A 29 21.26 -9.77 6.21
CA LEU A 29 20.78 -10.76 5.27
C LEU A 29 19.52 -11.40 5.86
N ILE A 30 18.44 -11.34 5.11
CA ILE A 30 17.12 -11.83 5.51
C ILE A 30 16.78 -13.04 4.65
N GLU A 31 16.48 -14.17 5.29
CA GLU A 31 15.79 -15.29 4.67
C GLU A 31 14.32 -14.92 4.55
N VAL A 32 13.85 -14.64 3.34
CA VAL A 32 12.47 -14.22 3.07
C VAL A 32 11.54 -15.42 3.23
N ARG A 33 10.55 -15.28 4.09
CA ARG A 33 9.51 -16.29 4.34
C ARG A 33 8.22 -15.98 3.57
N ALA A 34 7.98 -14.71 3.30
CA ALA A 34 6.84 -14.25 2.53
C ALA A 34 7.16 -12.89 1.89
N ALA A 35 6.72 -12.67 0.67
CA ALA A 35 6.87 -11.42 -0.07
C ALA A 35 5.53 -10.98 -0.66
N GLY A 36 5.12 -9.75 -0.37
CA GLY A 36 3.87 -9.19 -0.87
C GLY A 36 4.01 -8.67 -2.29
N LEU A 37 3.15 -9.12 -3.20
CA LEU A 37 3.07 -8.59 -4.55
C LEU A 37 2.10 -7.39 -4.60
N ASN A 38 2.59 -6.25 -5.03
CA ASN A 38 1.83 -5.00 -5.16
C ASN A 38 1.63 -4.61 -6.63
N PRO A 39 0.56 -3.87 -6.97
CA PRO A 39 0.41 -3.28 -8.30
C PRO A 39 1.60 -2.40 -8.72
N SER A 40 2.31 -1.79 -7.75
CA SER A 40 3.52 -1.01 -8.03
C SER A 40 4.69 -1.87 -8.53
N ASP A 41 4.81 -3.12 -8.06
CA ASP A 41 5.86 -4.05 -8.52
C ASP A 41 5.61 -4.44 -9.98
N VAL A 42 4.34 -4.69 -10.35
CA VAL A 42 3.92 -4.91 -11.73
C VAL A 42 4.22 -3.70 -12.61
N LYS A 43 3.80 -2.50 -12.15
CA LYS A 43 4.06 -1.24 -12.87
C LYS A 43 5.56 -0.96 -13.03
N ASN A 44 6.39 -1.42 -12.10
CA ASN A 44 7.84 -1.31 -12.18
C ASN A 44 8.40 -2.13 -13.36
N VAL A 45 8.02 -3.39 -13.48
CA VAL A 45 8.42 -4.24 -14.61
C VAL A 45 7.90 -3.65 -15.94
N LEU A 46 6.71 -3.05 -15.93
CA LEU A 46 6.12 -2.36 -17.09
C LEU A 46 6.75 -1.00 -17.41
N GLY A 47 7.81 -0.58 -16.68
CA GLY A 47 8.56 0.64 -16.99
C GLY A 47 7.83 1.95 -16.64
N ARG A 48 6.89 1.92 -15.70
CA ARG A 48 6.17 3.12 -15.25
C ARG A 48 6.97 3.99 -14.28
N PHE A 49 8.16 3.51 -13.87
CA PHE A 49 9.07 4.22 -12.98
C PHE A 49 10.43 4.41 -13.65
N PRO A 50 10.83 5.64 -13.99
CA PRO A 50 12.02 5.90 -14.83
C PRO A 50 13.35 5.74 -14.09
N TYR A 51 13.34 5.52 -12.79
CA TYR A 51 14.53 5.47 -11.93
C TYR A 51 14.95 4.06 -11.49
N THR A 52 14.27 3.03 -11.96
CA THR A 52 14.64 1.63 -11.64
C THR A 52 15.97 1.27 -12.27
N THR A 53 16.90 0.77 -11.47
CA THR A 53 18.19 0.26 -11.95
C THR A 53 18.07 -1.21 -12.34
N LEU A 54 18.73 -1.59 -13.45
CA LEU A 54 18.61 -2.94 -14.03
C LEU A 54 19.99 -3.63 -14.13
N PRO A 55 20.07 -4.98 -14.07
CA PRO A 55 18.98 -5.90 -13.82
C PRO A 55 18.43 -5.75 -12.40
N ARG A 56 17.18 -6.24 -12.12
CA ARG A 56 16.54 -6.04 -10.82
C ARG A 56 15.67 -7.22 -10.42
N VAL A 57 15.78 -7.64 -9.15
CA VAL A 57 14.77 -8.46 -8.46
C VAL A 57 13.70 -7.51 -7.95
N PRO A 58 12.42 -7.66 -8.36
CA PRO A 58 11.34 -6.81 -7.89
C PRO A 58 10.88 -7.18 -6.47
N GLY A 59 9.88 -6.46 -5.98
CA GLY A 59 9.23 -6.69 -4.67
C GLY A 59 9.73 -5.73 -3.61
N ARG A 60 8.77 -5.12 -2.91
CA ARG A 60 9.03 -4.15 -1.83
C ARG A 60 8.71 -4.71 -0.46
N ASP A 61 7.59 -5.40 -0.34
CA ASP A 61 7.06 -5.89 0.93
C ASP A 61 7.62 -7.28 1.25
N PHE A 62 8.08 -7.46 2.47
CA PHE A 62 8.63 -8.74 2.92
C PHE A 62 8.34 -9.00 4.40
N ALA A 63 8.41 -10.28 4.76
CA ALA A 63 8.61 -10.74 6.11
C ALA A 63 9.53 -11.97 6.08
N GLY A 64 10.43 -12.10 7.04
CA GLY A 64 11.43 -13.16 7.06
C GLY A 64 12.22 -13.18 8.35
N VAL A 65 13.34 -13.90 8.34
CA VAL A 65 14.23 -14.06 9.48
C VAL A 65 15.61 -13.52 9.13
N VAL A 66 16.19 -12.73 9.99
CA VAL A 66 17.57 -12.27 9.83
C VAL A 66 18.52 -13.43 10.09
N ILE A 67 19.34 -13.78 9.11
CA ILE A 67 20.32 -14.89 9.22
C ILE A 67 21.76 -14.42 9.32
N GLU A 68 22.06 -13.15 8.92
CA GLU A 68 23.37 -12.52 9.07
C GLU A 68 23.20 -11.02 9.27
N GLY A 69 24.09 -10.39 10.08
CA GLY A 69 24.08 -8.96 10.38
C GLY A 69 24.45 -8.66 11.83
N PRO A 70 24.03 -7.51 12.40
CA PRO A 70 24.20 -7.19 13.81
C PRO A 70 23.65 -8.30 14.71
N GLN A 71 24.42 -8.69 15.74
CA GLN A 71 24.14 -9.89 16.55
C GLN A 71 22.75 -9.83 17.23
N GLU A 72 22.29 -8.64 17.60
CA GLU A 72 20.97 -8.43 18.22
C GLU A 72 19.79 -8.68 17.28
N LEU A 73 20.03 -8.67 15.98
CA LEU A 73 19.01 -8.93 14.96
C LEU A 73 19.05 -10.37 14.43
N VAL A 74 20.17 -11.07 14.55
CA VAL A 74 20.29 -12.45 14.05
C VAL A 74 19.27 -13.36 14.75
N GLY A 75 18.49 -14.10 13.96
CA GLY A 75 17.39 -14.96 14.43
C GLY A 75 16.07 -14.22 14.70
N GLN A 76 16.04 -12.89 14.61
CA GLN A 76 14.80 -12.15 14.78
C GLN A 76 13.91 -12.26 13.54
N GLU A 77 12.59 -12.38 13.77
CA GLU A 77 11.57 -12.25 12.74
C GLU A 77 11.35 -10.77 12.43
N VAL A 78 11.51 -10.40 11.17
CA VAL A 78 11.42 -9.02 10.70
C VAL A 78 10.45 -8.87 9.55
N TRP A 79 9.95 -7.66 9.36
CA TRP A 79 9.16 -7.26 8.21
C TRP A 79 9.57 -5.88 7.73
N GLY A 80 9.22 -5.53 6.50
CA GLY A 80 9.65 -4.26 5.94
C GLY A 80 9.06 -3.93 4.59
N THR A 81 9.33 -2.69 4.20
CA THR A 81 9.08 -2.10 2.88
C THR A 81 9.96 -0.86 2.72
N GLY A 82 10.00 -0.26 1.54
CA GLY A 82 10.72 0.99 1.31
C GLY A 82 10.81 1.33 -0.17
N LYS A 83 11.51 2.42 -0.49
CA LYS A 83 11.77 2.82 -1.88
C LYS A 83 12.89 2.03 -2.54
N GLU A 84 13.83 1.49 -1.74
CA GLU A 84 15.05 0.87 -2.25
C GLU A 84 14.81 -0.53 -2.82
N PRO A 85 14.16 -1.49 -2.09
CA PRO A 85 13.97 -2.84 -2.58
C PRO A 85 13.07 -2.86 -3.82
N GLY A 86 13.50 -3.59 -4.82
CA GLY A 86 12.79 -3.71 -6.08
C GLY A 86 13.02 -2.60 -7.09
N PHE A 87 13.67 -1.48 -6.69
CA PHE A 87 13.91 -0.30 -7.54
C PHE A 87 15.41 0.04 -7.65
N PHE A 88 16.05 0.36 -6.55
CA PHE A 88 17.45 0.78 -6.50
C PHE A 88 18.39 -0.35 -6.07
N ARG A 89 17.85 -1.35 -5.40
CA ARG A 89 18.50 -2.59 -4.99
C ARG A 89 17.54 -3.76 -5.18
N ASP A 90 18.07 -4.98 -5.15
CA ASP A 90 17.27 -6.18 -5.30
C ASP A 90 16.21 -6.27 -4.20
N GLY A 91 15.02 -6.70 -4.60
CA GLY A 91 13.83 -6.71 -3.77
C GLY A 91 13.51 -8.08 -3.18
N SER A 92 12.29 -8.17 -2.66
CA SER A 92 11.83 -9.28 -1.83
C SER A 92 11.33 -10.51 -2.60
N HIS A 93 11.19 -10.44 -3.92
CA HIS A 93 10.75 -11.61 -4.70
C HIS A 93 11.91 -12.56 -4.97
N ALA A 94 12.58 -12.97 -3.90
CA ALA A 94 13.73 -13.87 -3.83
C ALA A 94 13.74 -14.59 -2.49
N GLN A 95 14.55 -15.67 -2.39
CA GLN A 95 14.77 -16.40 -1.13
C GLN A 95 15.52 -15.56 -0.10
N PHE A 96 16.40 -14.66 -0.56
CA PHE A 96 17.23 -13.82 0.31
C PHE A 96 17.17 -12.36 -0.13
N LEU A 97 17.26 -11.48 0.85
CA LEU A 97 17.22 -10.02 0.69
C LEU A 97 18.26 -9.37 1.61
N THR A 98 19.03 -8.41 1.11
CA THR A 98 19.88 -7.56 1.96
C THR A 98 19.30 -6.17 2.09
N LEU A 99 19.30 -5.60 3.30
CA LEU A 99 18.87 -4.26 3.61
C LEU A 99 19.72 -3.64 4.72
N PRO A 100 19.79 -2.30 4.83
CA PRO A 100 20.35 -1.66 6.01
C PRO A 100 19.66 -2.18 7.27
N ALA A 101 20.41 -2.49 8.32
CA ALA A 101 19.88 -3.00 9.58
C ALA A 101 18.80 -2.10 10.21
N LYS A 102 18.89 -0.79 9.99
CA LYS A 102 17.87 0.19 10.42
C LYS A 102 16.63 0.22 9.52
N GLY A 103 16.64 -0.50 8.41
CA GLY A 103 15.55 -0.56 7.43
C GLY A 103 14.57 -1.70 7.65
N VAL A 104 14.70 -2.44 8.75
CA VAL A 104 13.78 -3.51 9.13
C VAL A 104 13.11 -3.20 10.46
N ALA A 105 11.86 -3.62 10.62
CA ALA A 105 11.12 -3.60 11.87
C ALA A 105 10.97 -5.04 12.41
N LEU A 106 10.81 -5.21 13.73
CA LEU A 106 10.48 -6.52 14.29
C LEU A 106 9.05 -6.90 13.89
N LYS A 107 8.88 -8.13 13.39
CA LYS A 107 7.55 -8.61 13.01
C LYS A 107 6.66 -8.75 14.25
N PRO A 108 5.42 -8.20 14.22
CA PRO A 108 4.47 -8.39 15.30
C PRO A 108 4.20 -9.88 15.57
N LYS A 109 4.09 -10.25 16.84
CA LYS A 109 3.80 -11.64 17.22
C LYS A 109 2.42 -12.10 16.76
N ALA A 110 1.47 -11.18 16.68
CA ALA A 110 0.11 -11.44 16.22
C ALA A 110 0.01 -11.80 14.73
N LEU A 111 1.03 -11.47 13.92
CA LEU A 111 1.01 -11.68 12.47
C LEU A 111 1.81 -12.93 12.06
N SER A 112 1.27 -13.71 11.12
CA SER A 112 2.07 -14.66 10.35
C SER A 112 3.01 -13.92 9.38
N PHE A 113 3.99 -14.61 8.79
CA PHE A 113 4.86 -14.01 7.76
C PHE A 113 4.05 -13.49 6.56
N SER A 114 3.09 -14.27 6.07
CA SER A 114 2.23 -13.86 4.96
C SER A 114 1.39 -12.64 5.29
N GLN A 115 0.83 -12.57 6.50
CA GLN A 115 0.09 -11.42 6.97
C GLN A 115 1.00 -10.18 7.05
N ALA A 116 2.18 -10.28 7.64
CA ALA A 116 3.13 -9.18 7.75
C ALA A 116 3.59 -8.67 6.36
N ALA A 117 3.93 -9.59 5.44
CA ALA A 117 4.34 -9.25 4.08
C ALA A 117 3.20 -8.61 3.24
N SER A 118 1.94 -8.72 3.67
CA SER A 118 0.81 -8.12 2.96
C SER A 118 0.63 -6.62 3.21
N LEU A 119 1.27 -6.07 4.24
CA LEU A 119 0.90 -4.79 4.86
C LEU A 119 1.84 -3.61 4.54
N GLY A 120 3.09 -3.86 4.14
CA GLY A 120 4.13 -2.83 4.01
C GLY A 120 3.69 -1.60 3.21
N VAL A 121 3.63 -1.72 1.89
CA VAL A 121 3.19 -0.63 0.99
C VAL A 121 1.78 -0.13 1.31
N PRO A 122 0.77 -1.00 1.53
CA PRO A 122 -0.57 -0.52 1.81
C PRO A 122 -0.66 0.38 3.05
N TYR A 123 -0.08 -0.05 4.17
CA TYR A 123 -0.18 0.68 5.44
C TYR A 123 0.66 1.95 5.46
N THR A 124 1.90 1.91 4.94
CA THR A 124 2.75 3.11 4.88
C THR A 124 2.18 4.17 3.93
N THR A 125 1.57 3.76 2.81
CA THR A 125 0.90 4.67 1.88
C THR A 125 -0.36 5.30 2.50
N ALA A 126 -1.19 4.49 3.15
CA ALA A 126 -2.38 4.96 3.84
C ALA A 126 -2.03 5.92 4.98
N TRP A 127 -1.01 5.58 5.78
CA TRP A 127 -0.54 6.43 6.88
C TRP A 127 -0.06 7.80 6.40
N ASP A 128 0.78 7.82 5.34
CA ASP A 128 1.23 9.09 4.73
C ASP A 128 0.05 9.95 4.27
N ALA A 129 -0.96 9.33 3.63
CA ALA A 129 -2.15 10.03 3.18
C ALA A 129 -2.93 10.64 4.36
N LEU A 130 -3.16 9.89 5.43
CA LEU A 130 -3.90 10.36 6.60
C LEU A 130 -3.15 11.44 7.36
N GLN A 131 -1.84 11.26 7.60
CA GLN A 131 -1.01 12.23 8.32
C GLN A 131 -0.88 13.55 7.56
N ARG A 132 -0.55 13.51 6.27
CA ARG A 132 -0.39 14.72 5.45
C ARG A 132 -1.71 15.43 5.15
N SER A 133 -2.82 14.69 5.24
CA SER A 133 -4.15 15.30 5.16
C SER A 133 -4.67 15.78 6.52
N GLY A 134 -3.92 15.60 7.60
CA GLY A 134 -4.29 16.06 8.94
C GLY A 134 -5.53 15.35 9.48
N VAL A 135 -5.63 14.04 9.28
CA VAL A 135 -6.73 13.22 9.82
C VAL A 135 -6.57 13.04 11.33
N ASP A 136 -7.62 13.33 12.07
CA ASP A 136 -7.75 13.25 13.54
C ASP A 136 -9.15 12.78 13.95
N ALA A 137 -9.46 12.85 15.25
CA ALA A 137 -10.72 12.37 15.83
C ALA A 137 -11.96 13.12 15.33
N ASP A 138 -11.85 14.37 14.88
CA ASP A 138 -12.98 15.17 14.39
C ASP A 138 -13.17 15.06 12.88
N THR A 139 -12.26 14.37 12.18
CA THR A 139 -12.22 14.28 10.72
C THR A 139 -13.31 13.36 10.16
N ARG A 140 -14.11 13.87 9.22
CA ARG A 140 -15.00 13.08 8.36
C ARG A 140 -14.21 12.61 7.15
N LEU A 141 -13.80 11.33 7.19
CA LEU A 141 -12.91 10.70 6.20
C LEU A 141 -13.71 9.83 5.23
N LEU A 142 -13.67 10.18 3.94
CA LEU A 142 -14.12 9.31 2.86
C LEU A 142 -12.92 8.59 2.22
N VAL A 143 -12.99 7.27 2.08
CA VAL A 143 -12.00 6.46 1.37
C VAL A 143 -12.62 5.86 0.11
N ILE A 144 -12.20 6.30 -1.06
CA ILE A 144 -12.63 5.77 -2.36
C ILE A 144 -11.70 4.63 -2.77
N GLY A 145 -12.28 3.49 -3.18
CA GLY A 145 -11.55 2.24 -3.40
C GLY A 145 -11.28 1.48 -2.09
N ALA A 146 -12.20 1.59 -1.14
CA ALA A 146 -12.11 1.10 0.24
C ALA A 146 -11.84 -0.41 0.38
N ASN A 147 -12.22 -1.22 -0.61
CA ASN A 147 -11.96 -2.67 -0.62
C ASN A 147 -10.57 -3.06 -1.14
N GLY A 148 -9.78 -2.11 -1.65
CA GLY A 148 -8.40 -2.35 -2.04
C GLY A 148 -7.46 -2.37 -0.83
N ALA A 149 -6.22 -2.89 -1.00
CA ALA A 149 -5.26 -3.02 0.09
C ALA A 149 -4.95 -1.68 0.80
N VAL A 150 -4.72 -0.60 0.04
CA VAL A 150 -4.49 0.74 0.61
C VAL A 150 -5.77 1.32 1.21
N GLY A 151 -6.92 1.12 0.56
CA GLY A 151 -8.20 1.63 1.04
C GLY A 151 -8.62 1.01 2.37
N SER A 152 -8.51 -0.31 2.51
CA SER A 152 -8.81 -1.00 3.77
C SER A 152 -7.83 -0.63 4.90
N ALA A 153 -6.55 -0.43 4.58
CA ALA A 153 -5.58 0.10 5.53
C ALA A 153 -5.96 1.52 5.99
N ALA A 154 -6.40 2.38 5.07
CA ALA A 154 -6.85 3.73 5.40
C ALA A 154 -8.08 3.76 6.31
N LEU A 155 -9.06 2.86 6.08
CA LEU A 155 -10.22 2.73 6.98
C LEU A 155 -9.79 2.29 8.39
N ALA A 156 -8.94 1.27 8.49
CA ALA A 156 -8.46 0.74 9.77
C ALA A 156 -7.64 1.79 10.55
N LEU A 157 -6.69 2.45 9.89
CA LEU A 157 -5.86 3.49 10.49
C LEU A 157 -6.67 4.75 10.82
N GLY A 158 -7.61 5.16 9.96
CA GLY A 158 -8.52 6.27 10.23
C GLY A 158 -9.36 6.03 11.49
N LYS A 159 -9.83 4.80 11.70
CA LYS A 159 -10.54 4.41 12.93
C LYS A 159 -9.65 4.49 14.16
N ILE A 160 -8.36 4.11 14.06
CA ILE A 160 -7.39 4.27 15.16
C ILE A 160 -7.16 5.75 15.50
N LEU A 161 -7.12 6.62 14.48
CA LEU A 161 -7.01 8.07 14.69
C LEU A 161 -8.29 8.71 15.24
N GLY A 162 -9.39 7.93 15.39
CA GLY A 162 -10.67 8.38 15.91
C GLY A 162 -11.58 9.04 14.87
N ALA A 163 -11.17 9.07 13.59
CA ALA A 163 -11.94 9.69 12.52
C ALA A 163 -13.29 8.99 12.28
N GLN A 164 -14.26 9.74 11.79
CA GLN A 164 -15.50 9.20 11.24
C GLN A 164 -15.22 8.68 9.83
N VAL A 165 -15.09 7.36 9.69
CA VAL A 165 -14.68 6.74 8.41
C VAL A 165 -15.88 6.25 7.60
N LEU A 166 -15.86 6.53 6.29
CA LEU A 166 -16.82 6.05 5.30
C LEU A 166 -16.07 5.46 4.11
N GLY A 167 -16.34 4.18 3.81
CA GLY A 167 -15.77 3.50 2.66
C GLY A 167 -16.64 3.63 1.42
N ALA A 168 -16.04 3.91 0.26
CA ALA A 168 -16.73 3.91 -1.01
C ALA A 168 -16.21 2.80 -1.92
N VAL A 169 -17.11 1.97 -2.42
CA VAL A 169 -16.84 0.77 -3.24
C VAL A 169 -17.68 0.77 -4.51
N ARG A 170 -17.38 -0.12 -5.45
CA ARG A 170 -18.06 -0.17 -6.76
C ARG A 170 -19.24 -1.13 -6.83
N ARG A 171 -19.34 -2.10 -5.89
CA ARG A 171 -20.33 -3.18 -5.95
C ARG A 171 -20.93 -3.45 -4.59
N SER A 172 -22.19 -3.90 -4.57
CA SER A 172 -22.95 -4.18 -3.34
C SER A 172 -22.30 -5.28 -2.49
N GLU A 173 -21.68 -6.29 -3.12
CA GLU A 173 -20.98 -7.35 -2.39
C GLU A 173 -19.78 -6.81 -1.61
N GLN A 174 -19.08 -5.81 -2.18
CA GLN A 174 -17.97 -5.13 -1.52
C GLN A 174 -18.46 -4.27 -0.36
N LEU A 175 -19.60 -3.62 -0.50
CA LEU A 175 -20.26 -2.88 0.60
C LEU A 175 -20.62 -3.81 1.75
N GLN A 176 -21.23 -4.97 1.45
CA GLN A 176 -21.55 -5.95 2.48
C GLN A 176 -20.31 -6.46 3.22
N ALA A 177 -19.20 -6.66 2.48
CA ALA A 177 -17.92 -7.07 3.08
C ALA A 177 -17.35 -5.99 4.01
N LEU A 178 -17.46 -4.69 3.67
CA LEU A 178 -17.08 -3.58 4.56
C LEU A 178 -17.95 -3.53 5.82
N GLN A 179 -19.26 -3.68 5.66
CA GLN A 179 -20.21 -3.66 6.77
C GLN A 179 -19.97 -4.82 7.75
N ASN A 180 -19.63 -6.00 7.23
CA ASN A 180 -19.27 -7.17 8.05
C ASN A 180 -17.98 -6.92 8.87
N GLN A 181 -17.11 -6.02 8.43
CA GLN A 181 -15.92 -5.57 9.14
C GLN A 181 -16.19 -4.39 10.10
N GLY A 182 -17.44 -3.94 10.21
CA GLY A 182 -17.84 -2.84 11.09
C GLY A 182 -17.53 -1.44 10.56
N PHE A 183 -17.45 -1.29 9.23
CA PHE A 183 -17.31 0.01 8.58
C PHE A 183 -18.61 0.44 7.90
N ASN A 184 -18.91 1.72 7.96
CA ASN A 184 -19.93 2.32 7.11
C ASN A 184 -19.42 2.44 5.67
N GLY A 185 -20.33 2.36 4.70
CA GLY A 185 -19.94 2.46 3.30
C GLY A 185 -21.06 2.86 2.38
N ILE A 186 -20.68 3.22 1.15
CA ILE A 186 -21.57 3.53 0.03
C ILE A 186 -21.11 2.77 -1.21
N VAL A 187 -22.05 2.49 -2.11
CA VAL A 187 -21.75 2.06 -3.47
C VAL A 187 -21.66 3.31 -4.35
N LEU A 188 -20.52 3.45 -5.05
CA LEU A 188 -20.33 4.51 -6.02
C LEU A 188 -21.12 4.17 -7.29
N GLU A 189 -22.04 5.03 -7.66
CA GLU A 189 -22.81 4.90 -8.90
C GLU A 189 -22.22 5.80 -9.98
N LYS A 190 -22.65 7.05 -10.03
CA LYS A 190 -22.16 8.04 -10.99
C LYS A 190 -21.32 9.10 -10.31
N PRO A 191 -20.29 9.62 -10.98
CA PRO A 191 -19.44 10.67 -10.41
C PRO A 191 -20.23 11.91 -9.96
N GLU A 192 -21.27 12.30 -10.68
CA GLU A 192 -22.12 13.45 -10.37
C GLU A 192 -22.94 13.28 -9.09
N ASP A 193 -23.21 12.06 -8.66
CA ASP A 193 -24.01 11.77 -7.47
C ASP A 193 -23.16 11.76 -6.18
N LEU A 194 -21.82 11.70 -6.28
CA LEU A 194 -20.94 11.56 -5.14
C LEU A 194 -21.17 12.64 -4.07
N ALA A 195 -21.28 13.89 -4.47
CA ALA A 195 -21.48 15.00 -3.54
C ALA A 195 -22.81 14.88 -2.77
N VAL A 196 -23.86 14.41 -3.43
CA VAL A 196 -25.18 14.19 -2.80
C VAL A 196 -25.07 13.02 -1.82
N GLN A 197 -24.52 11.87 -2.24
CA GLN A 197 -24.32 10.71 -1.39
C GLN A 197 -23.49 11.05 -0.13
N ILE A 198 -22.41 11.81 -0.29
CA ILE A 198 -21.56 12.20 0.85
C ILE A 198 -22.30 13.15 1.79
N ASN A 199 -23.09 14.10 1.28
CA ASN A 199 -23.83 15.03 2.13
C ASN A 199 -24.93 14.35 2.97
N GLU A 200 -25.40 13.17 2.59
CA GLU A 200 -26.32 12.37 3.41
C GLU A 200 -25.64 11.84 4.68
N PHE A 201 -24.35 11.43 4.58
CA PHE A 201 -23.56 10.95 5.72
C PHE A 201 -22.88 12.11 6.48
N TYR A 202 -22.29 13.04 5.73
CA TYR A 202 -21.49 14.14 6.25
C TYR A 202 -22.08 15.46 5.79
N LYS A 203 -22.98 16.03 6.59
CA LYS A 203 -23.55 17.34 6.28
C LYS A 203 -22.46 18.38 6.03
N GLY A 204 -22.48 18.99 4.86
CA GLY A 204 -21.46 19.94 4.43
C GLY A 204 -20.24 19.35 3.75
N GLY A 205 -20.20 18.02 3.55
CA GLY A 205 -19.14 17.31 2.83
C GLY A 205 -18.12 16.62 3.74
N ALA A 206 -17.16 15.94 3.14
CA ALA A 206 -16.04 15.26 3.82
C ALA A 206 -14.87 16.22 4.04
N ASP A 207 -14.24 16.16 5.21
CA ASP A 207 -13.03 16.94 5.53
C ASP A 207 -11.81 16.42 4.80
N VAL A 208 -11.73 15.10 4.67
CA VAL A 208 -10.68 14.43 3.89
C VAL A 208 -11.31 13.38 2.98
N ILE A 209 -10.93 13.41 1.69
CA ILE A 209 -11.26 12.37 0.72
C ILE A 209 -9.97 11.72 0.26
N PHE A 210 -9.82 10.43 0.48
CA PHE A 210 -8.68 9.67 0.00
C PHE A 210 -9.09 8.85 -1.24
N ASP A 211 -8.69 9.32 -2.43
CA ASP A 211 -8.89 8.59 -3.69
C ASP A 211 -7.71 7.66 -3.97
N THR A 212 -7.94 6.36 -3.75
CA THR A 212 -6.95 5.32 -4.03
C THR A 212 -6.96 4.84 -5.48
N THR A 213 -7.90 5.32 -6.30
CA THR A 213 -8.13 4.85 -7.67
C THR A 213 -7.55 5.76 -8.74
N GLY A 214 -7.47 7.07 -8.47
CA GLY A 214 -6.95 8.10 -9.36
C GLY A 214 -7.98 8.65 -10.38
N PHE A 215 -9.26 8.29 -10.28
CA PHE A 215 -10.28 8.70 -11.25
C PHE A 215 -11.33 9.65 -10.68
N TRP A 216 -11.43 9.76 -9.35
CA TRP A 216 -12.54 10.46 -8.71
C TRP A 216 -12.25 11.92 -8.36
N LEU A 217 -11.05 12.42 -8.61
CA LEU A 217 -10.66 13.80 -8.27
C LEU A 217 -11.70 14.84 -8.74
N PRO A 218 -12.24 14.81 -9.99
CA PRO A 218 -13.24 15.78 -10.42
C PRO A 218 -14.53 15.75 -9.60
N ALA A 219 -15.01 14.55 -9.25
CA ALA A 219 -16.22 14.35 -8.46
C ALA A 219 -15.98 14.57 -6.95
N ALA A 220 -14.77 14.33 -6.47
CA ALA A 220 -14.39 14.54 -5.08
C ALA A 220 -14.41 16.02 -4.68
N VAL A 221 -14.04 16.94 -5.58
CA VAL A 221 -14.03 18.38 -5.26
C VAL A 221 -15.40 18.91 -4.80
N PRO A 222 -16.53 18.65 -5.49
CA PRO A 222 -17.85 19.04 -4.99
C PRO A 222 -18.23 18.38 -3.65
N ALA A 223 -17.74 17.19 -3.37
CA ALA A 223 -18.02 16.42 -2.15
C ALA A 223 -17.22 16.88 -0.92
N LEU A 224 -16.20 17.77 -1.09
CA LEU A 224 -15.43 18.32 0.02
C LEU A 224 -16.25 19.23 0.94
N ALA A 225 -15.90 19.21 2.21
CA ALA A 225 -16.23 20.29 3.14
C ALA A 225 -15.40 21.56 2.87
N THR A 226 -15.73 22.65 3.52
CA THR A 226 -14.88 23.87 3.51
C THR A 226 -13.54 23.56 4.14
N PHE A 227 -12.45 23.97 3.48
CA PHE A 227 -11.04 23.68 3.81
C PHE A 227 -10.66 22.20 3.76
N GLY A 228 -11.51 21.36 3.11
CA GLY A 228 -11.26 19.94 2.95
C GLY A 228 -10.04 19.63 2.06
N ARG A 229 -9.53 18.40 2.14
CA ARG A 229 -8.35 17.92 1.42
C ARG A 229 -8.67 16.65 0.64
N ILE A 230 -8.11 16.53 -0.56
CA ILE A 230 -8.18 15.29 -1.36
C ILE A 230 -6.78 14.72 -1.46
N ALA A 231 -6.56 13.55 -0.87
CA ALA A 231 -5.34 12.78 -1.06
C ALA A 231 -5.46 11.86 -2.28
N ILE A 232 -4.43 11.81 -3.13
CA ILE A 232 -4.39 10.97 -4.33
C ILE A 232 -3.08 10.16 -4.37
N ILE A 233 -3.17 8.87 -4.76
CA ILE A 233 -2.01 7.96 -4.90
C ILE A 233 -1.87 7.37 -6.29
N ALA A 234 -2.81 7.65 -7.16
CA ALA A 234 -2.87 7.11 -8.51
C ALA A 234 -3.38 8.17 -9.48
N ALA A 235 -3.15 7.92 -10.75
CA ALA A 235 -3.66 8.70 -11.85
C ALA A 235 -4.06 7.77 -13.00
N PRO A 236 -4.90 8.22 -13.97
CA PRO A 236 -5.12 7.55 -15.25
C PRO A 236 -3.80 7.31 -15.99
N VAL A 237 -3.84 6.47 -17.02
CA VAL A 237 -2.63 6.06 -17.78
C VAL A 237 -1.93 7.25 -18.44
N ASP A 238 -2.70 8.24 -18.90
CA ASP A 238 -2.19 9.49 -19.48
C ASP A 238 -1.66 10.49 -18.46
N GLY A 239 -1.84 10.18 -17.15
CA GLY A 239 -1.36 10.99 -16.03
C GLY A 239 -2.21 12.24 -15.73
N HIS A 240 -3.36 12.43 -16.38
CA HIS A 240 -4.15 13.64 -16.29
C HIS A 240 -5.59 13.41 -15.85
N VAL A 241 -6.11 14.31 -15.01
CA VAL A 241 -7.52 14.44 -14.68
C VAL A 241 -7.92 15.91 -14.69
N GLN A 242 -9.16 16.22 -15.06
CA GLN A 242 -9.70 17.57 -14.97
C GLN A 242 -9.87 17.97 -13.50
N LEU A 243 -9.43 19.18 -13.15
CA LEU A 243 -9.64 19.73 -11.81
C LEU A 243 -10.69 20.85 -11.89
N PRO A 244 -11.83 20.75 -11.18
CA PRO A 244 -12.82 21.82 -11.08
C PRO A 244 -12.31 22.96 -10.18
N SER A 245 -11.37 23.75 -10.70
CA SER A 245 -10.62 24.76 -9.93
C SER A 245 -11.51 25.81 -9.27
N LEU A 246 -12.58 26.24 -9.94
CA LEU A 246 -13.55 27.18 -9.38
C LEU A 246 -14.24 26.61 -8.13
N ALA A 247 -14.65 25.35 -8.16
CA ALA A 247 -15.28 24.69 -7.04
C ALA A 247 -14.27 24.46 -5.90
N LEU A 248 -13.02 24.09 -6.23
CA LEU A 248 -11.95 23.85 -5.26
C LEU A 248 -11.60 25.13 -4.49
N TYR A 249 -11.33 26.27 -5.20
CA TYR A 249 -10.94 27.49 -4.50
C TYR A 249 -12.09 28.07 -3.66
N ARG A 250 -13.35 27.95 -4.12
CA ARG A 250 -14.52 28.40 -3.32
C ARG A 250 -14.68 27.63 -2.01
N LYS A 251 -14.21 26.41 -1.94
CA LYS A 251 -14.18 25.61 -0.71
C LYS A 251 -12.91 25.83 0.12
N GLY A 252 -11.92 26.61 -0.39
CA GLY A 252 -10.59 26.68 0.22
C GLY A 252 -9.89 25.32 0.27
N GLY A 253 -10.28 24.40 -0.64
CA GLY A 253 -9.81 23.03 -0.64
C GLY A 253 -8.38 22.86 -1.17
N SER A 254 -7.76 21.73 -0.87
CA SER A 254 -6.42 21.37 -1.36
C SER A 254 -6.35 19.93 -1.87
N VAL A 255 -5.38 19.67 -2.75
CA VAL A 255 -5.05 18.34 -3.25
C VAL A 255 -3.66 17.95 -2.77
N VAL A 256 -3.52 16.76 -2.19
CA VAL A 256 -2.28 16.23 -1.59
C VAL A 256 -1.85 15.00 -2.38
N GLY A 257 -0.72 15.09 -3.07
CA GLY A 257 -0.11 13.95 -3.78
C GLY A 257 0.63 13.06 -2.78
N ILE A 258 0.35 11.76 -2.80
CA ILE A 258 0.93 10.75 -1.92
C ILE A 258 1.79 9.79 -2.75
N ASN A 259 3.03 9.60 -2.31
CA ASN A 259 3.96 8.68 -2.99
C ASN A 259 4.85 7.96 -1.97
N SER A 260 4.55 6.69 -1.71
CA SER A 260 5.33 5.86 -0.79
C SER A 260 6.78 5.60 -1.24
N LEU A 261 7.12 5.88 -2.49
CA LEU A 261 8.50 5.80 -2.99
C LEU A 261 9.37 7.02 -2.61
N LEU A 262 8.85 7.96 -1.83
CA LEU A 262 9.62 9.03 -1.22
C LEU A 262 10.21 8.64 0.14
N TYR A 263 9.79 7.51 0.71
CA TYR A 263 10.24 7.02 2.02
C TYR A 263 11.22 5.85 1.85
N ASP A 264 12.40 5.99 2.47
CA ASP A 264 13.39 4.93 2.56
C ASP A 264 12.96 3.81 3.52
N CYS A 265 13.69 2.69 3.50
CA CYS A 265 13.41 1.57 4.38
C CYS A 265 13.43 1.95 5.86
N GLN A 266 14.31 2.86 6.29
CA GLN A 266 14.40 3.29 7.69
C GLN A 266 13.16 4.11 8.12
N ALA A 267 12.67 5.00 7.26
CA ALA A 267 11.44 5.74 7.54
C ALA A 267 10.23 4.79 7.58
N CYS A 268 10.18 3.83 6.67
CA CYS A 268 9.12 2.81 6.66
C CYS A 268 9.19 1.91 7.91
N ALA A 269 10.38 1.48 8.33
CA ALA A 269 10.54 0.66 9.54
C ALA A 269 9.96 1.34 10.79
N LYS A 270 10.16 2.64 10.95
CA LYS A 270 9.57 3.40 12.07
C LYS A 270 8.03 3.41 12.03
N MET A 271 7.43 3.50 10.85
CA MET A 271 5.97 3.41 10.70
C MET A 271 5.49 1.99 11.05
N LEU A 272 6.23 0.98 10.57
CA LEU A 272 5.90 -0.44 10.79
C LEU A 272 6.03 -0.82 12.27
N ASP A 273 7.00 -0.28 13.02
CA ASP A 273 7.11 -0.48 14.46
C ASP A 273 5.86 0.02 15.20
N GLN A 274 5.31 1.17 14.80
CA GLN A 274 4.07 1.70 15.35
C GLN A 274 2.88 0.80 15.01
N PHE A 275 2.76 0.36 13.76
CA PHE A 275 1.67 -0.54 13.34
C PHE A 275 1.78 -1.90 14.04
N GLY A 276 3.01 -2.39 14.23
CA GLY A 276 3.28 -3.62 14.96
C GLY A 276 2.68 -3.62 16.36
N GLN A 277 2.81 -2.51 17.08
CA GLN A 277 2.19 -2.35 18.40
C GLN A 277 0.67 -2.43 18.33
N TYR A 278 0.04 -1.82 17.31
CA TYR A 278 -1.42 -1.89 17.14
C TYR A 278 -1.91 -3.31 16.81
N PHE A 279 -1.16 -4.08 16.04
CA PHE A 279 -1.48 -5.48 15.76
C PHE A 279 -1.33 -6.34 17.01
N ASP A 280 -0.25 -6.22 17.76
CA ASP A 280 -0.02 -6.99 18.99
C ASP A 280 -1.02 -6.65 20.10
N GLN A 281 -1.57 -5.43 20.12
CA GLN A 281 -2.64 -4.99 21.00
C GLN A 281 -4.04 -5.42 20.51
N GLY A 282 -4.17 -5.98 19.31
CA GLY A 282 -5.44 -6.34 18.70
C GLY A 282 -6.32 -5.15 18.29
N THR A 283 -5.76 -3.94 18.18
CA THR A 283 -6.49 -2.73 17.75
C THR A 283 -6.59 -2.61 16.24
N LEU A 284 -5.67 -3.22 15.48
CA LEU A 284 -5.77 -3.39 14.04
C LEU A 284 -6.28 -4.80 13.68
N PRO A 285 -7.18 -4.91 12.69
CA PRO A 285 -7.68 -6.20 12.24
C PRO A 285 -6.58 -6.99 11.51
N LEU A 286 -6.50 -8.30 11.75
CA LEU A 286 -5.57 -9.17 11.03
C LEU A 286 -5.98 -9.31 9.56
N PRO A 287 -5.02 -9.27 8.62
CA PRO A 287 -5.31 -9.52 7.20
C PRO A 287 -5.92 -10.89 6.96
N THR A 288 -6.92 -10.94 6.10
CA THR A 288 -7.59 -12.18 5.66
C THR A 288 -7.68 -12.22 4.14
N GLY A 289 -8.02 -13.38 3.56
CA GLY A 289 -8.20 -13.51 2.12
C GLY A 289 -6.90 -13.35 1.31
N LEU A 290 -5.76 -13.74 1.91
CA LEU A 290 -4.47 -13.72 1.23
C LEU A 290 -4.34 -14.93 0.30
N ARG A 291 -3.87 -14.70 -0.91
CA ARG A 291 -3.54 -15.76 -1.87
C ARG A 291 -2.06 -16.07 -1.80
N GLU A 292 -1.70 -17.12 -1.11
CA GLU A 292 -0.33 -17.62 -1.08
C GLU A 292 -0.03 -18.43 -2.35
N SER A 293 1.17 -18.23 -2.91
CA SER A 293 1.65 -18.96 -4.08
C SER A 293 3.16 -19.14 -3.99
N PRO A 294 3.71 -20.27 -4.42
CA PRO A 294 5.16 -20.44 -4.52
C PRO A 294 5.78 -19.36 -5.41
N LEU A 295 7.00 -18.93 -5.08
CA LEU A 295 7.74 -17.93 -5.87
C LEU A 295 7.92 -18.38 -7.34
N SER A 296 8.01 -19.68 -7.60
CA SER A 296 8.08 -20.27 -8.95
C SER A 296 6.86 -19.95 -9.82
N GLU A 297 5.69 -19.69 -9.21
CA GLU A 297 4.49 -19.25 -9.92
C GLU A 297 4.40 -17.72 -10.09
N GLY A 298 5.41 -16.99 -9.66
CA GLY A 298 5.41 -15.53 -9.63
C GLY A 298 5.05 -14.87 -10.95
N LEU A 299 5.51 -15.41 -12.08
CA LEU A 299 5.18 -14.90 -13.42
C LEU A 299 3.67 -14.87 -13.66
N ALA A 300 2.97 -15.96 -13.32
CA ALA A 300 1.53 -16.04 -13.43
C ALA A 300 0.83 -15.06 -12.47
N ARG A 301 1.35 -14.93 -11.24
CA ARG A 301 0.80 -13.99 -10.24
C ARG A 301 0.96 -12.54 -10.68
N TYR A 302 2.08 -12.17 -11.30
CA TYR A 302 2.26 -10.84 -11.90
C TYR A 302 1.22 -10.55 -12.98
N ALA A 303 0.91 -11.54 -13.83
CA ALA A 303 -0.14 -11.42 -14.85
C ALA A 303 -1.52 -11.24 -14.22
N ASP A 304 -1.86 -12.02 -13.17
CA ASP A 304 -3.13 -11.91 -12.45
C ASP A 304 -3.31 -10.51 -11.84
N VAL A 305 -2.29 -9.98 -11.16
CA VAL A 305 -2.33 -8.65 -10.55
C VAL A 305 -2.43 -7.56 -11.62
N ASN A 306 -1.76 -7.71 -12.76
CA ASN A 306 -1.87 -6.78 -13.89
C ASN A 306 -3.30 -6.75 -14.49
N GLN A 307 -4.01 -7.87 -14.42
CA GLN A 307 -5.42 -7.98 -14.87
C GLN A 307 -6.43 -7.53 -13.80
N GLY A 308 -5.94 -7.09 -12.63
CA GLY A 308 -6.79 -6.57 -11.56
C GLY A 308 -7.31 -7.62 -10.59
N ALA A 309 -6.53 -8.66 -10.29
CA ALA A 309 -6.85 -9.62 -9.24
C ALA A 309 -7.28 -8.91 -7.95
N SER A 310 -8.34 -9.38 -7.32
CA SER A 310 -8.92 -8.77 -6.13
C SER A 310 -8.23 -9.20 -4.84
N GLU A 311 -7.55 -10.35 -4.85
CA GLU A 311 -6.87 -10.92 -3.69
C GLU A 311 -5.45 -10.34 -3.57
N LYS A 312 -5.01 -10.12 -2.34
CA LYS A 312 -3.60 -9.77 -2.08
C LYS A 312 -2.76 -11.04 -2.24
N VAL A 313 -1.89 -11.01 -3.24
CA VAL A 313 -0.96 -12.12 -3.52
C VAL A 313 0.26 -12.05 -2.63
N ILE A 314 0.64 -13.18 -2.06
CA ILE A 314 1.86 -13.40 -1.28
C ILE A 314 2.68 -14.49 -1.97
N LEU A 315 3.91 -14.17 -2.31
CA LEU A 315 4.87 -15.12 -2.87
C LEU A 315 5.66 -15.75 -1.74
N LEU A 316 5.74 -17.09 -1.75
CA LEU A 316 6.51 -17.89 -0.80
C LEU A 316 7.78 -18.39 -1.50
N PRO A 317 8.96 -17.90 -1.13
CA PRO A 317 10.24 -18.28 -1.73
C PRO A 317 10.66 -19.73 -1.48
#